data_00362658f7c20f9174042f5a02ac3fe9
#
_entry.id   00362658f7c20f9174042f5a02ac3fe9
#
_cell.length_a   1.000
_cell.length_b   1.000
_cell.length_c   1.000
_cell.angle_alpha   90.00
_cell.angle_beta   90.00
_cell.angle_gamma   90.00
#
_symmetry.space_group_name_H-M   'P 1'
#
loop_
_entity.id
_entity.type
_entity.pdbx_description
1 polymer ?
#
loop_
_entity_poly.entity_id
_entity_poly.type
_entity_poly.pdbx_seq_one_letter_code
_entity_poly.pdbx_strand_id
1 'polypeptide(L)'
;MELRVLQYFLAVAREQNISAAAQSLHLTQPTLSTQLKGLEEELGCQLLVRGTKGSRKVTLTEEGMILRKRAEEILSLVHKTQEEVTCANETVVGTISIGAGETEIVRYFAWAA
;
A
#
# COMPACT_ATOMS: atom_id res chain seq x y z
N MET A 1 -0.35 -11.76 4.29
CA MET A 1 -0.60 -10.31 4.22
C MET A 1 -0.61 -9.87 2.77
N GLU A 2 -1.72 -9.36 2.32
CA GLU A 2 -1.88 -8.98 0.93
C GLU A 2 -1.73 -7.48 0.77
N LEU A 3 -1.25 -7.07 -0.39
CA LEU A 3 -1.07 -5.64 -0.67
C LEU A 3 -2.40 -4.89 -0.59
N ARG A 4 -3.47 -5.52 -1.06
CA ARG A 4 -4.80 -4.92 -0.99
C ARG A 4 -5.20 -4.63 0.45
N VAL A 5 -4.92 -5.55 1.36
CA VAL A 5 -5.26 -5.36 2.77
C VAL A 5 -4.41 -4.26 3.39
N LEU A 6 -3.16 -4.12 2.96
CA LEU A 6 -2.34 -2.99 3.40
C LEU A 6 -2.94 -1.67 2.96
N GLN A 7 -3.49 -1.62 1.74
CA GLN A 7 -4.17 -0.42 1.27
C GLN A 7 -5.39 -0.11 2.13
N TYR A 8 -6.16 -1.14 2.50
CA TYR A 8 -7.31 -0.97 3.38
C TYR A 8 -6.88 -0.40 4.73
N PHE A 9 -5.81 -0.97 5.28
CA PHE A 9 -5.30 -0.51 6.57
C PHE A 9 -4.88 0.96 6.51
N LEU A 10 -4.17 1.35 5.44
CA LEU A 10 -3.75 2.73 5.29
C LEU A 10 -4.93 3.68 5.14
N ALA A 11 -6.00 3.24 4.46
CA ALA A 11 -7.20 4.06 4.34
C ALA A 11 -7.82 4.32 5.71
N VAL A 12 -7.89 3.29 6.54
CA VAL A 12 -8.45 3.44 7.89
C VAL A 12 -7.57 4.36 8.73
N ALA A 13 -6.25 4.21 8.60
CA ALA A 13 -5.32 5.07 9.34
C ALA A 13 -5.49 6.53 8.94
N ARG A 14 -5.71 6.77 7.65
CA ARG A 14 -5.88 8.13 7.14
C ARG A 14 -7.21 8.73 7.56
N GLU A 15 -8.29 7.97 7.41
CA GLU A 15 -9.63 8.46 7.69
C GLU A 15 -9.94 8.48 9.17
N GLN A 16 -9.29 7.64 9.94
CA GLN A 16 -9.54 7.47 11.38
C GLN A 16 -10.99 7.09 11.68
N ASN A 17 -11.62 6.43 10.72
CA ASN A 17 -13.02 6.04 10.80
C ASN A 17 -13.27 4.89 9.83
N ILE A 18 -13.79 3.77 10.35
CA ILE A 18 -14.01 2.58 9.53
C ILE A 18 -15.04 2.85 8.44
N SER A 19 -16.13 3.54 8.80
CA SER A 19 -17.20 3.83 7.82
C SER A 19 -16.69 4.71 6.71
N ALA A 20 -15.93 5.75 7.04
CA ALA A 20 -15.40 6.66 6.05
C ALA A 20 -14.38 5.94 5.14
N ALA A 21 -13.55 5.09 5.73
CA ALA A 21 -12.58 4.33 4.95
C ALA A 21 -13.27 3.35 4.02
N ALA A 22 -14.29 2.66 4.51
CA ALA A 22 -15.04 1.72 3.67
C ALA A 22 -15.67 2.43 2.48
N GLN A 23 -16.22 3.60 2.73
CA GLN A 23 -16.85 4.40 1.68
C GLN A 23 -15.80 4.80 0.64
N SER A 24 -14.64 5.25 1.10
CA SER A 24 -13.57 5.65 0.20
C SER A 24 -13.03 4.48 -0.62
N LEU A 25 -13.09 3.27 -0.08
CA LEU A 25 -12.62 2.06 -0.76
C LEU A 25 -13.71 1.35 -1.56
N HIS A 26 -14.93 1.87 -1.52
CA HIS A 26 -16.09 1.24 -2.17
C HIS A 26 -16.35 -0.15 -1.62
N LEU A 27 -16.21 -0.28 -0.31
CA LEU A 27 -16.47 -1.52 0.41
C LEU A 27 -17.56 -1.31 1.44
N THR A 28 -18.21 -2.40 1.84
CA THR A 28 -19.08 -2.33 2.99
C THR A 28 -18.24 -2.33 4.26
N GLN A 29 -18.80 -1.74 5.30
CA GLN A 29 -18.09 -1.68 6.57
C GLN A 29 -17.77 -3.07 7.15
N PRO A 30 -18.71 -4.04 7.13
CA PRO A 30 -18.38 -5.38 7.61
C PRO A 30 -17.26 -6.04 6.83
N THR A 31 -17.21 -5.84 5.51
CA THR A 31 -16.14 -6.41 4.69
C THR A 31 -14.79 -5.85 5.10
N LEU A 32 -14.72 -4.52 5.26
CA LEU A 32 -13.47 -3.88 5.66
C LEU A 32 -13.05 -4.35 7.05
N SER A 33 -13.98 -4.40 8.00
CA SER A 33 -13.68 -4.86 9.35
C SER A 33 -13.15 -6.28 9.37
N THR A 34 -13.75 -7.16 8.56
CA THR A 34 -13.32 -8.55 8.48
C THR A 34 -11.90 -8.65 7.95
N GLN A 35 -11.59 -7.89 6.90
CA GLN A 35 -10.24 -7.91 6.32
C GLN A 35 -9.20 -7.42 7.32
N LEU A 36 -9.51 -6.36 8.04
CA LEU A 36 -8.57 -5.82 9.03
C LEU A 36 -8.39 -6.77 10.20
N LYS A 37 -9.46 -7.40 10.64
CA LYS A 37 -9.37 -8.38 11.72
C LYS A 37 -8.52 -9.56 11.30
N GLY A 38 -8.67 -10.02 10.07
CA GLY A 38 -7.84 -11.09 9.53
C GLY A 38 -6.36 -10.72 9.54
N LEU A 39 -6.07 -9.47 9.21
CA LEU A 39 -4.69 -8.98 9.24
C LEU A 39 -4.14 -8.99 10.67
N GLU A 40 -4.93 -8.53 11.62
CA GLU A 40 -4.52 -8.53 13.01
C GLU A 40 -4.26 -9.96 13.51
N GLU A 41 -5.14 -10.88 13.12
CA GLU A 41 -4.96 -12.29 13.52
C GLU A 41 -3.71 -12.89 12.90
N GLU A 42 -3.47 -12.57 11.65
CA GLU A 42 -2.27 -13.08 10.97
C GLU A 42 -1.00 -12.61 11.63
N LEU A 43 -0.96 -11.34 12.03
CA LEU A 43 0.22 -10.75 12.65
C LEU A 43 0.29 -11.01 14.15
N GLY A 44 -0.80 -11.47 14.74
CA GLY A 44 -0.83 -11.81 16.15
C GLY A 44 -0.82 -10.62 17.08
N CYS A 45 -1.24 -9.46 16.61
CA CYS A 45 -1.28 -8.25 17.44
C CYS A 45 -2.42 -7.36 16.98
N GLN A 46 -2.81 -6.47 17.85
CA GLN A 46 -3.85 -5.51 17.56
C GLN A 46 -3.22 -4.29 16.89
N LEU A 47 -3.81 -3.86 15.79
CA LEU A 47 -3.29 -2.73 15.02
C LEU A 47 -4.11 -1.47 15.21
N LEU A 48 -5.38 -1.64 15.54
CA LEU A 48 -6.32 -0.54 15.64
C LEU A 48 -6.91 -0.47 17.04
N VAL A 49 -7.08 0.74 17.53
CA VAL A 49 -7.80 1.02 18.78
C VAL A 49 -9.11 1.67 18.38
N ARG A 50 -10.20 0.99 18.66
CA ARG A 50 -11.51 1.55 18.37
C ARG A 50 -11.92 2.47 19.51
N GLY A 51 -12.65 3.52 19.17
CA GLY A 51 -13.07 4.47 20.16
C GLY A 51 -14.01 3.85 21.18
N THR A 52 -14.17 4.55 22.28
CA THR A 52 -15.11 4.11 23.32
C THR A 52 -16.52 4.19 22.78
N LYS A 53 -17.44 3.63 23.56
CA LYS A 53 -18.84 3.61 23.18
C LYS A 53 -19.31 5.02 22.81
N GLY A 54 -19.91 5.14 21.64
CA GLY A 54 -20.38 6.42 21.13
C GLY A 54 -19.38 7.17 20.27
N SER A 55 -18.13 6.70 20.23
CA SER A 55 -17.10 7.32 19.40
C SER A 55 -16.79 6.42 18.20
N ARG A 56 -16.69 7.02 17.03
CA ARG A 56 -16.34 6.26 15.83
C ARG A 56 -14.88 6.44 15.43
N LYS A 57 -14.15 7.21 16.22
CA LYS A 57 -12.75 7.46 15.91
C LYS A 57 -11.92 6.21 16.14
N VAL A 58 -11.05 5.90 15.18
CA VAL A 58 -10.16 4.78 15.27
C VAL A 58 -8.73 5.31 15.22
N THR A 59 -7.92 4.87 16.15
CA THR A 59 -6.51 5.25 16.19
C THR A 59 -5.65 3.99 16.06
N LEU A 60 -4.36 4.18 15.91
CA LEU A 60 -3.43 3.07 15.75
C LEU A 60 -2.78 2.70 17.06
N THR A 61 -2.56 1.40 17.26
CA THR A 61 -1.67 0.94 18.33
C THR A 61 -0.25 1.25 17.93
N GLU A 62 0.70 0.97 18.82
CA GLU A 62 2.10 1.11 18.50
C GLU A 62 2.48 0.21 17.32
N GLU A 63 1.98 -1.03 17.33
CA GLU A 63 2.20 -1.96 16.23
C GLU A 63 1.55 -1.43 14.95
N GLY A 64 0.39 -0.79 15.08
CA GLY A 64 -0.28 -0.20 13.93
C GLY A 64 0.53 0.94 13.31
N MET A 65 1.20 1.72 14.14
CA MET A 65 2.04 2.80 13.64
C MET A 65 3.24 2.26 12.87
N ILE A 66 3.83 1.18 13.36
CA ILE A 66 4.92 0.52 12.67
C ILE A 66 4.44 -0.01 11.33
N LEU A 67 3.29 -0.67 11.33
CA LEU A 67 2.76 -1.22 10.09
C LEU A 67 2.41 -0.12 9.10
N ARG A 68 1.86 1.00 9.57
CA ARG A 68 1.53 2.10 8.66
C ARG A 68 2.77 2.58 7.93
N LYS A 69 3.85 2.78 8.67
CA LYS A 69 5.10 3.24 8.07
C LYS A 69 5.60 2.25 7.03
N ARG A 70 5.62 0.97 7.39
CA ARG A 70 6.13 -0.05 6.48
C ARG A 70 5.20 -0.29 5.30
N ALA A 71 3.89 -0.23 5.53
CA ALA A 71 2.93 -0.40 4.43
C ALA A 71 3.10 0.70 3.40
N GLU A 72 3.34 1.93 3.84
CA GLU A 72 3.59 3.02 2.90
C GLU A 72 4.84 2.75 2.08
N GLU A 73 5.89 2.25 2.71
CA GLU A 73 7.12 1.91 2.00
C GLU A 73 6.91 0.77 1.03
N ILE A 74 6.18 -0.26 1.45
CA ILE A 74 5.90 -1.41 0.61
C ILE A 74 5.13 -1.00 -0.63
N LEU A 75 4.05 -0.25 -0.46
CA LEU A 75 3.21 0.16 -1.57
C LEU A 75 3.94 1.14 -2.49
N SER A 76 4.78 2.00 -1.92
CA SER A 76 5.60 2.89 -2.71
C SER A 76 6.57 2.09 -3.59
N LEU A 77 7.16 1.03 -3.03
CA LEU A 77 8.08 0.20 -3.78
C LEU A 77 7.37 -0.59 -4.88
N VAL A 78 6.14 -1.04 -4.61
CA VAL A 78 5.34 -1.70 -5.63
C VAL A 78 5.09 -0.76 -6.80
N HIS A 79 4.71 0.47 -6.50
CA HIS A 79 4.46 1.47 -7.54
C HIS A 79 5.72 1.77 -8.35
N LYS A 80 6.83 1.94 -7.64
CA LYS A 80 8.11 2.20 -8.29
C LYS A 80 8.52 1.04 -9.18
N THR A 81 8.32 -0.19 -8.71
CA THR A 81 8.62 -1.38 -9.50
C THR A 81 7.82 -1.42 -10.78
N GLN A 82 6.53 -1.11 -10.69
CA GLN A 82 5.67 -1.09 -11.86
C GLN A 82 6.13 -0.04 -12.86
N GLU A 83 6.51 1.12 -12.38
CA GLU A 83 7.00 2.17 -13.26
C GLU A 83 8.29 1.77 -13.96
N GLU A 84 9.22 1.18 -13.21
CA GLU A 84 10.50 0.81 -13.79
C GLU A 84 10.33 -0.29 -14.84
N VAL A 85 9.48 -1.26 -14.57
CA VAL A 85 9.22 -2.32 -15.54
C VAL A 85 8.54 -1.76 -16.78
N THR A 86 7.57 -0.89 -16.61
CA THR A 86 6.87 -0.28 -17.72
C THR A 86 7.82 0.57 -18.57
N CYS A 87 8.67 1.36 -17.93
CA CYS A 87 9.64 2.18 -18.64
C CYS A 87 10.62 1.33 -19.42
N ALA A 88 11.10 0.23 -18.83
CA ALA A 88 12.01 -0.67 -19.52
C ALA A 88 11.37 -1.25 -20.76
N ASN A 89 10.10 -1.66 -20.66
CA ASN A 89 9.36 -2.17 -21.79
C ASN A 89 9.21 -1.12 -22.88
N GLU A 90 8.88 0.09 -22.48
CA GLU A 90 8.71 1.18 -23.43
C GLU A 90 10.03 1.52 -24.13
N THR A 91 11.12 1.50 -23.36
CA THR A 91 12.43 1.77 -23.91
C THR A 91 12.80 0.74 -24.99
N VAL A 92 12.53 -0.52 -24.69
CA VAL A 92 12.82 -1.59 -25.64
C VAL A 92 12.00 -1.42 -26.91
N VAL A 93 10.72 -1.16 -26.75
CA VAL A 93 9.83 -0.97 -27.89
C VAL A 93 10.15 0.33 -28.60
N GLY A 94 10.38 1.31 -27.84
CA GLY A 94 10.62 2.62 -28.37
C GLY A 94 11.91 2.76 -29.09
N THR A 95 12.91 2.18 -28.87
CA THR A 95 14.03 2.27 -29.43
C THR A 95 14.68 2.96 -29.23
N ILE A 96 15.14 3.32 -29.10
CA ILE A 96 15.67 3.78 -28.82
C ILE A 96 15.98 4.74 -28.63
N SER A 97 16.33 5.52 -28.26
CA SER A 97 16.61 6.44 -27.86
C SER A 97 16.76 6.76 -26.78
N ILE A 98 17.31 7.03 -26.46
CA ILE A 98 17.58 7.23 -25.60
C ILE A 98 17.92 7.55 -24.83
N GLY A 99 18.22 7.80 -24.76
CA GLY A 99 18.52 8.04 -24.05
C GLY A 99 18.83 8.20 -23.19
N ALA A 100 19.07 8.36 -23.16
CA ALA A 100 19.33 8.37 -22.29
C ALA A 100 19.65 8.20 -21.50
N GLY A 101 20.04 8.23 -21.72
CA GLY A 101 20.35 7.96 -21.21
C GLY A 101 21.07 7.60 -20.85
N GLU A 102 21.52 7.34 -21.08
CA GLU A 102 21.85 6.82 -20.84
C GLU A 102 22.27 6.35 -20.25
N THR A 103 22.59 6.17 -20.36
CA THR A 103 22.66 5.63 -19.86
C THR A 103 22.76 5.24 -19.04
N GLU A 104 22.81 5.09 -18.89
CA GLU A 104 22.50 4.44 -18.35
C GLU A 104 21.54 4.02 -18.22
N ILE A 105 21.12 4.06 -19.08
CA ILE A 105 20.12 3.52 -19.26
C ILE A 105 20.19 2.47 -19.66
N VAL A 106 20.79 2.29 -20.13
CA VAL A 106 20.72 1.25 -20.49
C VAL A 106 21.46 0.44 -19.71
N ARG A 107 22.02 0.63 -19.08
CA ARG A 107 22.41 0.01 -18.32
C ARG A 107 21.95 -0.31 -17.32
N TYR A 108 21.55 -0.20 -17.19
CA TYR A 108 20.96 -0.57 -16.43
C TYR A 108 20.03 -1.16 -16.68
N PHE A 109 19.74 -1.34 -17.55
CA PHE A 109 18.91 -2.01 -17.89
C PHE A 109 19.12 -3.07 -18.22
N ALA A 110 19.90 -3.31 -18.44
CA ALA A 110 19.77 -4.42 -18.81
C ALA A 110 19.90 -5.27 -17.74
N TRP A 111 20.05 -5.35 -17.12
CA TRP A 111 19.87 -6.08 -16.23
C TRP A 111 18.77 -6.06 -15.77
N ALA A 112 18.50 -5.33 -15.92
CA ALA A 112 17.58 -5.24 -15.59
C ALA A 112 16.86 -5.68 -16.28
N ALA A 113 17.16 -5.96 -16.81
CA ALA A 113 16.40 -6.19 -17.42
C ALA A 113 15.94 -6.72 -17.52
#